data_7f1f7a53fe5faa99d1f396f3384f5ffe
#
_entry.id   7f1f7a53fe5faa99d1f396f3384f5ffe
#
_cell.length_a   1.000
_cell.length_b   1.000
_cell.length_c   1.000
_cell.angle_alpha   90.00
_cell.angle_beta   90.00
_cell.angle_gamma   90.00
#
_symmetry.space_group_name_H-M   'P 1'
#
loop_
_entity.id
_entity.type
_entity.pdbx_description
1 polymer ?
#
loop_
_entity_poly.entity_id
_entity_poly.type
_entity_poly.pdbx_seq_one_letter_code
_entity_poly.pdbx_strand_id
1 'polypeptide(L)'
;GQVMKNYSSAIAIAGTHGKTTTTSIASHIFLAANLDPTISVGGILEAIGGNIRIGHSKHFSTEACEYTNSFLHFFPTVGMILNIEEDHMDFFHDLSDIRHSFHLFAKRIPEHGTLIINADIENYEEITEGLSCRVITYGLENKDADFTAENITYNDLGCGTFDAVVQGEVKGHFHL
;
A
#
# COMPACT_ATOMS: atom_id res chain seq x y z
N GLY A 1 -9.56 9.35 -9.44
CA GLY A 1 -8.15 9.38 -9.88
C GLY A 1 -7.64 10.80 -10.17
N GLN A 2 -8.37 11.64 -10.94
CA GLN A 2 -7.85 12.97 -11.37
C GLN A 2 -7.47 13.91 -10.21
N VAL A 3 -8.20 13.87 -9.11
CA VAL A 3 -7.91 14.68 -7.90
C VAL A 3 -6.49 14.42 -7.37
N MET A 4 -5.96 13.21 -7.50
CA MET A 4 -4.61 12.88 -7.04
C MET A 4 -3.52 13.74 -7.67
N LYS A 5 -3.72 14.23 -8.89
CA LYS A 5 -2.75 15.07 -9.61
C LYS A 5 -2.49 16.42 -8.92
N ASN A 6 -3.37 16.83 -8.01
CA ASN A 6 -3.21 18.06 -7.23
C ASN A 6 -2.29 17.87 -6.01
N TYR A 7 -1.84 16.64 -5.74
CA TYR A 7 -1.05 16.29 -4.57
C TYR A 7 0.32 15.75 -5.02
N SER A 8 1.39 16.35 -4.52
CA SER A 8 2.75 15.90 -4.83
C SER A 8 3.18 14.65 -4.03
N SER A 9 2.39 14.26 -3.02
CA SER A 9 2.54 13.04 -2.25
C SER A 9 1.20 12.28 -2.23
N ALA A 10 0.88 11.64 -3.33
CA ALA A 10 -0.36 10.89 -3.53
C ALA A 10 -0.07 9.39 -3.37
N ILE A 11 -0.61 8.79 -2.31
CA ILE A 11 -0.42 7.39 -1.95
C ILE A 11 -1.67 6.60 -2.33
N ALA A 12 -1.48 5.53 -3.12
CA ALA A 12 -2.52 4.59 -3.49
C ALA A 12 -2.16 3.18 -3.00
N ILE A 13 -3.02 2.61 -2.17
CA ILE A 13 -2.81 1.31 -1.53
C ILE A 13 -3.69 0.27 -2.22
N ALA A 14 -3.05 -0.66 -2.93
CA ALA A 14 -3.66 -1.73 -3.70
C ALA A 14 -3.34 -3.11 -3.07
N GLY A 15 -4.11 -4.10 -3.45
CA GLY A 15 -3.96 -5.49 -3.03
C GLY A 15 -5.30 -6.17 -2.97
N THR A 16 -5.35 -7.47 -3.08
CA THR A 16 -6.59 -8.23 -2.99
C THR A 16 -7.23 -7.99 -1.61
N HIS A 17 -6.44 -8.07 -0.54
CA HIS A 17 -6.89 -7.92 0.84
C HIS A 17 -6.10 -6.86 1.61
N GLY A 18 -6.70 -6.33 2.70
CA GLY A 18 -6.04 -5.44 3.65
C GLY A 18 -5.95 -3.96 3.23
N LYS A 19 -6.48 -3.56 2.09
CA LYS A 19 -6.46 -2.16 1.60
C LYS A 19 -6.98 -1.17 2.64
N THR A 20 -8.19 -1.38 3.13
CA THR A 20 -8.86 -0.50 4.12
C THR A 20 -8.06 -0.40 5.42
N THR A 21 -7.58 -1.54 5.93
CA THR A 21 -6.79 -1.58 7.17
C THR A 21 -5.48 -0.80 7.00
N THR A 22 -4.75 -1.07 5.94
CA THR A 22 -3.46 -0.40 5.68
C THR A 22 -3.63 1.09 5.42
N THR A 23 -4.68 1.49 4.68
CA THR A 23 -4.99 2.91 4.45
C THR A 23 -5.36 3.60 5.75
N SER A 24 -6.08 2.92 6.65
CA SER A 24 -6.42 3.45 7.97
C SER A 24 -5.18 3.63 8.84
N ILE A 25 -4.27 2.65 8.90
CA ILE A 25 -3.01 2.75 9.64
C ILE A 25 -2.15 3.91 9.10
N ALA A 26 -1.96 3.99 7.78
CA ALA A 26 -1.23 5.08 7.14
C ALA A 26 -1.85 6.45 7.47
N SER A 27 -3.19 6.52 7.48
CA SER A 27 -3.92 7.74 7.83
C SER A 27 -3.68 8.17 9.28
N HIS A 28 -3.69 7.22 10.22
CA HIS A 28 -3.36 7.49 11.63
C HIS A 28 -1.93 8.02 11.78
N ILE A 29 -0.96 7.43 11.06
CA ILE A 29 0.43 7.90 11.08
C ILE A 29 0.52 9.34 10.58
N PHE A 30 -0.13 9.68 9.47
CA PHE A 30 -0.13 11.05 8.93
C PHE A 30 -0.80 12.06 9.86
N LEU A 31 -1.91 11.68 10.49
CA LEU A 31 -2.60 12.53 11.47
C LEU A 31 -1.74 12.76 12.71
N ALA A 32 -1.14 11.70 13.25
CA ALA A 32 -0.24 11.78 14.42
C ALA A 32 1.02 12.64 14.12
N ALA A 33 1.50 12.59 12.87
CA ALA A 33 2.61 13.44 12.41
C ALA A 33 2.20 14.89 12.09
N ASN A 34 0.92 15.26 12.28
CA ASN A 34 0.37 16.59 11.95
C ASN A 34 0.57 17.00 10.48
N LEU A 35 0.51 16.05 9.56
CA LEU A 35 0.74 16.29 8.12
C LEU A 35 -0.49 16.80 7.36
N ASP A 36 -1.62 16.94 8.03
CA ASP A 36 -2.90 17.44 7.47
C ASP A 36 -3.28 16.79 6.12
N PRO A 37 -3.36 15.43 6.01
CA PRO A 37 -3.62 14.75 4.75
C PRO A 37 -5.08 14.87 4.29
N THR A 38 -5.29 14.78 2.98
CA THR A 38 -6.57 14.34 2.42
C THR A 38 -6.61 12.83 2.45
N ILE A 39 -7.70 12.25 2.95
CA ILE A 39 -7.86 10.80 3.16
C ILE A 39 -9.14 10.35 2.48
N SER A 40 -9.08 9.22 1.77
CA SER A 40 -10.24 8.48 1.26
C SER A 40 -10.05 7.01 1.56
N VAL A 41 -10.88 6.47 2.44
CA VAL A 41 -10.83 5.08 2.91
C VAL A 41 -12.16 4.37 2.62
N GLY A 42 -12.14 3.06 2.37
CA GLY A 42 -13.33 2.28 1.99
C GLY A 42 -14.31 2.03 3.13
N GLY A 43 -13.90 2.27 4.38
CA GLY A 43 -14.72 2.10 5.58
C GLY A 43 -14.78 3.37 6.41
N ILE A 44 -15.51 3.32 7.52
CA ILE A 44 -15.55 4.42 8.49
C ILE A 44 -14.27 4.40 9.33
N LEU A 45 -13.54 5.50 9.33
CA LEU A 45 -12.37 5.74 10.18
C LEU A 45 -12.76 6.76 11.26
N GLU A 46 -12.87 6.30 12.51
CA GLU A 46 -13.33 7.12 13.63
C GLU A 46 -12.49 8.39 13.83
N ALA A 47 -11.17 8.29 13.62
CA ALA A 47 -10.24 9.41 13.76
C ALA A 47 -10.54 10.61 12.85
N ILE A 48 -11.33 10.40 11.77
CA ILE A 48 -11.77 11.48 10.86
C ILE A 48 -13.29 11.64 10.83
N GLY A 49 -14.02 10.86 11.62
CA GLY A 49 -15.49 10.91 11.70
C GLY A 49 -16.21 10.45 10.44
N GLY A 50 -15.56 9.65 9.58
CA GLY A 50 -16.16 9.19 8.32
C GLY A 50 -15.16 8.43 7.45
N ASN A 51 -15.41 8.41 6.16
CA ASN A 51 -14.55 7.73 5.18
C ASN A 51 -13.78 8.70 4.27
N ILE A 52 -14.05 10.00 4.39
CA ILE A 52 -13.36 11.06 3.64
C ILE A 52 -12.99 12.21 4.57
N ARG A 53 -11.75 12.66 4.50
CA ARG A 53 -11.26 13.89 5.11
C ARG A 53 -10.59 14.74 4.05
N ILE A 54 -10.89 16.03 4.03
CA ILE A 54 -10.21 17.00 3.19
C ILE A 54 -9.15 17.69 4.03
N GLY A 55 -7.87 17.48 3.70
CA GLY A 55 -6.72 18.19 4.25
C GLY A 55 -6.25 19.28 3.30
N HIS A 56 -5.33 20.13 3.79
CA HIS A 56 -4.80 21.28 3.04
C HIS A 56 -3.32 21.11 2.68
N SER A 57 -2.76 19.93 2.95
CA SER A 57 -1.36 19.63 2.66
C SER A 57 -1.16 18.97 1.30
N LYS A 58 0.08 18.66 0.99
CA LYS A 58 0.48 17.92 -0.22
C LYS A 58 0.16 16.43 -0.18
N HIS A 59 -0.35 15.90 0.93
CA HIS A 59 -0.53 14.47 1.15
C HIS A 59 -1.96 14.03 0.83
N PHE A 60 -2.07 12.97 0.04
CA PHE A 60 -3.32 12.28 -0.26
C PHE A 60 -3.12 10.79 -0.04
N SER A 61 -3.99 10.14 0.72
CA SER A 61 -3.99 8.70 0.95
C SER A 61 -5.32 8.09 0.53
N THR A 62 -5.28 7.02 -0.27
CA THR A 62 -6.49 6.36 -0.75
C THR A 62 -6.27 4.86 -0.98
N GLU A 63 -7.37 4.12 -0.89
CA GLU A 63 -7.43 2.76 -1.42
C GLU A 63 -7.50 2.78 -2.95
N ALA A 64 -6.89 1.77 -3.55
CA ALA A 64 -6.85 1.56 -4.99
C ALA A 64 -7.39 0.16 -5.30
N CYS A 65 -8.67 0.08 -5.66
CA CYS A 65 -9.34 -1.18 -5.95
C CYS A 65 -8.99 -1.68 -7.35
N GLU A 66 -8.58 -2.94 -7.44
CA GLU A 66 -8.25 -3.66 -8.67
C GLU A 66 -9.49 -4.02 -9.50
N TYR A 67 -10.65 -4.18 -8.85
CA TYR A 67 -11.87 -4.58 -9.52
C TYR A 67 -12.23 -3.65 -10.66
N THR A 68 -12.57 -4.23 -11.81
CA THR A 68 -12.82 -3.54 -13.09
C THR A 68 -11.67 -2.62 -13.53
N ASN A 69 -10.45 -2.89 -13.07
CA ASN A 69 -9.26 -2.08 -13.38
C ASN A 69 -9.39 -0.60 -12.95
N SER A 70 -10.23 -0.31 -11.95
CA SER A 70 -10.50 1.08 -11.53
C SER A 70 -9.25 1.79 -11.01
N PHE A 71 -8.29 1.07 -10.40
CA PHE A 71 -7.02 1.65 -9.93
C PHE A 71 -6.11 2.15 -11.08
N LEU A 72 -6.31 1.66 -12.31
CA LEU A 72 -5.55 2.13 -13.48
C LEU A 72 -5.90 3.59 -13.88
N HIS A 73 -6.97 4.14 -13.32
CA HIS A 73 -7.33 5.55 -13.48
C HIS A 73 -6.74 6.46 -12.41
N PHE A 74 -5.89 5.92 -11.53
CA PHE A 74 -5.21 6.67 -10.48
C PHE A 74 -3.85 7.19 -10.98
N PHE A 75 -3.34 8.21 -10.28
CA PHE A 75 -2.06 8.86 -10.58
C PHE A 75 -1.23 8.98 -9.29
N PRO A 76 -0.81 7.85 -8.71
CA PRO A 76 -0.05 7.87 -7.48
C PRO A 76 1.39 8.32 -7.72
N THR A 77 1.97 9.02 -6.74
CA THR A 77 3.43 9.19 -6.62
C THR A 77 4.04 8.12 -5.73
N VAL A 78 3.22 7.50 -4.87
CA VAL A 78 3.57 6.32 -4.09
C VAL A 78 2.48 5.27 -4.29
N GLY A 79 2.83 4.13 -4.84
CA GLY A 79 1.96 2.95 -4.90
C GLY A 79 2.36 1.94 -3.84
N MET A 80 1.40 1.25 -3.26
CA MET A 80 1.65 0.10 -2.38
C MET A 80 0.87 -1.11 -2.90
N ILE A 81 1.52 -2.28 -2.95
CA ILE A 81 0.90 -3.56 -3.32
C ILE A 81 1.08 -4.52 -2.15
N LEU A 82 -0.04 -4.92 -1.52
CA LEU A 82 -0.05 -5.70 -0.28
C LEU A 82 0.02 -7.21 -0.54
N ASN A 83 -0.80 -7.68 -1.46
CA ASN A 83 -0.93 -9.08 -1.87
C ASN A 83 -1.65 -9.16 -3.21
N ILE A 84 -1.49 -10.29 -3.91
CA ILE A 84 -2.14 -10.58 -5.20
C ILE A 84 -2.62 -12.02 -5.12
N GLU A 85 -3.94 -12.20 -5.05
CA GLU A 85 -4.61 -13.48 -4.95
C GLU A 85 -5.79 -13.54 -5.93
N GLU A 86 -6.35 -14.72 -6.16
CA GLU A 86 -7.54 -14.88 -6.97
C GLU A 86 -8.75 -14.24 -6.28
N ASP A 87 -9.28 -13.17 -6.86
CA ASP A 87 -10.51 -12.49 -6.46
C ASP A 87 -11.15 -11.87 -7.70
N HIS A 88 -12.43 -11.50 -7.60
CA HIS A 88 -13.16 -10.87 -8.70
C HIS A 88 -13.10 -11.66 -10.03
N MET A 89 -13.22 -13.00 -9.93
CA MET A 89 -13.17 -13.93 -11.07
C MET A 89 -14.37 -13.79 -12.03
N ASP A 90 -15.31 -12.93 -11.70
CA ASP A 90 -16.37 -12.45 -12.61
C ASP A 90 -15.84 -11.42 -13.62
N PHE A 91 -14.70 -10.80 -13.33
CA PHE A 91 -14.04 -9.81 -14.18
C PHE A 91 -12.70 -10.31 -14.75
N PHE A 92 -11.84 -10.89 -13.91
CA PHE A 92 -10.55 -11.44 -14.32
C PHE A 92 -10.67 -12.89 -14.79
N HIS A 93 -9.90 -13.28 -15.80
CA HIS A 93 -9.90 -14.64 -16.31
C HIS A 93 -9.15 -15.62 -15.40
N ASP A 94 -8.02 -15.20 -14.86
CA ASP A 94 -7.13 -15.99 -14.02
C ASP A 94 -6.17 -15.09 -13.21
N LEU A 95 -5.34 -15.72 -12.39
CA LEU A 95 -4.33 -15.02 -11.60
C LEU A 95 -3.32 -14.25 -12.47
N SER A 96 -3.01 -14.75 -13.67
CA SER A 96 -2.09 -14.06 -14.59
C SER A 96 -2.65 -12.72 -15.06
N ASP A 97 -3.95 -12.67 -15.35
CA ASP A 97 -4.67 -11.45 -15.73
C ASP A 97 -4.69 -10.44 -14.58
N ILE A 98 -4.93 -10.91 -13.34
CA ILE A 98 -4.83 -10.09 -12.14
C ILE A 98 -3.42 -9.52 -12.00
N ARG A 99 -2.38 -10.36 -12.07
CA ARG A 99 -0.97 -9.94 -11.99
C ARG A 99 -0.62 -8.91 -13.04
N HIS A 100 -1.07 -9.12 -14.28
CA HIS A 100 -0.89 -8.15 -15.36
C HIS A 100 -1.50 -6.78 -15.01
N SER A 101 -2.70 -6.76 -14.44
CA SER A 101 -3.36 -5.53 -13.98
C SER A 101 -2.56 -4.82 -12.88
N PHE A 102 -2.00 -5.55 -11.92
CA PHE A 102 -1.14 -4.97 -10.89
C PHE A 102 0.18 -4.41 -11.46
N HIS A 103 0.78 -5.09 -12.47
CA HIS A 103 1.93 -4.55 -13.19
C HIS A 103 1.57 -3.23 -13.91
N LEU A 104 0.40 -3.15 -14.57
CA LEU A 104 -0.06 -1.92 -15.19
C LEU A 104 -0.31 -0.81 -14.16
N PHE A 105 -0.81 -1.13 -12.97
CA PHE A 105 -0.93 -0.17 -11.88
C PHE A 105 0.44 0.34 -11.43
N ALA A 106 1.42 -0.55 -11.23
CA ALA A 106 2.78 -0.18 -10.87
C ALA A 106 3.41 0.77 -11.91
N LYS A 107 3.15 0.57 -13.19
CA LYS A 107 3.58 1.46 -14.29
C LYS A 107 2.93 2.85 -14.28
N ARG A 108 1.86 3.06 -13.49
CA ARG A 108 1.27 4.42 -13.31
C ARG A 108 2.13 5.31 -12.42
N ILE A 109 3.06 4.73 -11.65
CA ILE A 109 3.94 5.46 -10.76
C ILE A 109 5.04 6.14 -11.61
N PRO A 110 5.23 7.45 -11.49
CA PRO A 110 6.23 8.17 -12.28
C PRO A 110 7.67 7.82 -11.85
N GLU A 111 8.66 8.13 -12.68
CA GLU A 111 10.08 7.86 -12.42
C GLU A 111 10.56 8.39 -11.06
N HIS A 112 10.08 9.56 -10.65
CA HIS A 112 10.42 10.15 -9.34
C HIS A 112 9.57 9.62 -8.17
N GLY A 113 8.67 8.68 -8.45
CA GLY A 113 7.80 8.05 -7.46
C GLY A 113 8.41 6.81 -6.83
N THR A 114 7.62 6.12 -6.01
CA THR A 114 8.04 4.91 -5.30
C THR A 114 6.93 3.86 -5.33
N LEU A 115 7.27 2.64 -5.72
CA LEU A 115 6.46 1.46 -5.48
C LEU A 115 6.94 0.79 -4.19
N ILE A 116 6.03 0.48 -3.28
CA ILE A 116 6.25 -0.35 -2.10
C ILE A 116 5.51 -1.67 -2.35
N ILE A 117 6.21 -2.80 -2.36
CA ILE A 117 5.62 -4.10 -2.70
C ILE A 117 6.00 -5.18 -1.70
N ASN A 118 5.04 -6.04 -1.38
CA ASN A 118 5.29 -7.22 -0.58
C ASN A 118 6.12 -8.24 -1.37
N ALA A 119 7.33 -8.53 -0.91
CA ALA A 119 8.25 -9.49 -1.51
C ALA A 119 7.90 -10.95 -1.18
N ASP A 120 6.89 -11.20 -0.34
CA ASP A 120 6.33 -12.53 -0.11
C ASP A 120 5.31 -12.93 -1.20
N ILE A 121 4.94 -12.01 -2.09
CA ILE A 121 4.16 -12.32 -3.29
C ILE A 121 5.03 -13.18 -4.21
N GLU A 122 4.55 -14.36 -4.55
CA GLU A 122 5.27 -15.26 -5.46
C GLU A 122 5.62 -14.54 -6.78
N ASN A 123 6.90 -14.60 -7.19
CA ASN A 123 7.40 -13.93 -8.40
C ASN A 123 7.03 -12.44 -8.50
N TYR A 124 7.13 -11.69 -7.39
CA TYR A 124 6.82 -10.25 -7.35
C TYR A 124 7.66 -9.44 -8.34
N GLU A 125 8.80 -9.96 -8.76
CA GLU A 125 9.70 -9.36 -9.76
C GLU A 125 8.99 -9.14 -11.11
N GLU A 126 8.05 -9.99 -11.49
CA GLU A 126 7.24 -9.81 -12.71
C GLU A 126 6.38 -8.53 -12.65
N ILE A 127 5.93 -8.16 -11.43
CA ILE A 127 5.17 -6.92 -11.22
C ILE A 127 6.08 -5.70 -11.31
N THR A 128 7.34 -5.83 -10.95
CA THR A 128 8.32 -4.72 -10.91
C THR A 128 9.15 -4.60 -12.17
N GLU A 129 9.05 -5.54 -13.10
CA GLU A 129 9.84 -5.56 -14.33
C GLU A 129 9.61 -4.31 -15.18
N GLY A 130 10.72 -3.67 -15.60
CA GLY A 130 10.69 -2.50 -16.48
C GLY A 130 10.07 -1.24 -15.88
N LEU A 131 9.93 -1.15 -14.55
CA LEU A 131 9.54 0.08 -13.88
C LEU A 131 10.70 1.08 -13.88
N SER A 132 10.38 2.36 -14.02
CA SER A 132 11.33 3.46 -13.91
C SER A 132 11.38 4.09 -12.51
N CYS A 133 10.38 3.84 -11.69
CA CYS A 133 10.29 4.35 -10.32
C CYS A 133 11.20 3.56 -9.37
N ARG A 134 11.44 4.14 -8.18
CA ARG A 134 12.09 3.41 -7.08
C ARG A 134 11.17 2.28 -6.60
N VAL A 135 11.73 1.08 -6.43
CA VAL A 135 11.04 -0.04 -5.77
C VAL A 135 11.60 -0.20 -4.37
N ILE A 136 10.72 -0.37 -3.40
CA ILE A 136 11.01 -0.71 -2.00
C ILE A 136 10.23 -1.98 -1.70
N THR A 137 10.91 -2.97 -1.17
CA THR A 137 10.32 -4.26 -0.82
C THR A 137 10.10 -4.38 0.68
N TYR A 138 9.05 -5.09 1.07
CA TYR A 138 8.88 -5.54 2.45
C TYR A 138 8.39 -6.99 2.46
N GLY A 139 8.63 -7.72 3.53
CA GLY A 139 8.20 -9.11 3.66
C GLY A 139 8.44 -9.66 5.05
N LEU A 140 7.77 -10.77 5.36
CA LEU A 140 7.99 -11.56 6.57
C LEU A 140 8.78 -12.84 6.27
N GLU A 141 8.49 -13.48 5.14
CA GLU A 141 9.14 -14.71 4.69
C GLU A 141 10.42 -14.40 3.91
N ASN A 142 10.35 -13.44 2.99
CA ASN A 142 11.49 -13.00 2.20
C ASN A 142 12.43 -12.12 3.04
N LYS A 143 13.54 -12.71 3.49
CA LYS A 143 14.52 -12.02 4.35
C LYS A 143 15.45 -11.05 3.61
N ASP A 144 15.44 -11.10 2.27
CA ASP A 144 16.20 -10.16 1.43
C ASP A 144 15.43 -8.87 1.12
N ALA A 145 14.18 -8.74 1.61
CA ALA A 145 13.40 -7.52 1.47
C ALA A 145 14.05 -6.34 2.21
N ASP A 146 13.86 -5.12 1.68
CA ASP A 146 14.39 -3.88 2.30
C ASP A 146 13.88 -3.67 3.73
N PHE A 147 12.63 -4.08 3.99
CA PHE A 147 11.98 -4.01 5.30
C PHE A 147 11.44 -5.39 5.70
N THR A 148 11.81 -5.84 6.88
CA THR A 148 11.31 -7.08 7.47
C THR A 148 10.86 -6.84 8.92
N ALA A 149 10.27 -7.86 9.53
CA ALA A 149 9.96 -7.83 10.95
C ALA A 149 10.47 -9.09 11.65
N GLU A 150 10.89 -8.90 12.90
CA GLU A 150 11.37 -9.97 13.78
C GLU A 150 10.65 -9.91 15.14
N ASN A 151 10.79 -10.95 15.94
CA ASN A 151 10.23 -11.04 17.28
C ASN A 151 8.71 -10.76 17.34
N ILE A 152 8.00 -11.23 16.30
CA ILE A 152 6.56 -11.00 16.16
C ILE A 152 5.81 -11.79 17.22
N THR A 153 5.01 -11.11 18.01
CA THR A 153 4.11 -11.71 19.00
C THR A 153 2.72 -11.09 18.90
N TYR A 154 1.72 -11.79 19.40
CA TYR A 154 0.34 -11.32 19.41
C TYR A 154 -0.22 -11.41 20.82
N ASN A 155 -1.02 -10.42 21.21
CA ASN A 155 -1.80 -10.47 22.44
C ASN A 155 -3.12 -11.23 22.24
N ASP A 156 -3.91 -11.37 23.32
CA ASP A 156 -5.19 -12.08 23.29
C ASP A 156 -6.25 -11.45 22.37
N LEU A 157 -6.06 -10.19 21.98
CA LEU A 157 -6.92 -9.45 21.03
C LEU A 157 -6.40 -9.53 19.58
N GLY A 158 -5.28 -10.24 19.35
CA GLY A 158 -4.65 -10.34 18.04
C GLY A 158 -3.81 -9.13 17.64
N CYS A 159 -3.59 -8.16 18.55
CA CYS A 159 -2.71 -7.02 18.26
C CYS A 159 -1.26 -7.46 18.23
N GLY A 160 -0.55 -7.08 17.18
CA GLY A 160 0.84 -7.47 16.92
C GLY A 160 1.85 -6.57 17.64
N THR A 161 2.94 -7.19 18.07
CA THR A 161 4.15 -6.49 18.53
C THR A 161 5.32 -7.05 17.77
N PHE A 162 6.21 -6.21 17.26
CA PHE A 162 7.34 -6.65 16.44
C PHE A 162 8.49 -5.64 16.44
N ASP A 163 9.66 -6.11 16.08
CA ASP A 163 10.80 -5.29 15.76
C ASP A 163 10.87 -5.06 14.25
N ALA A 164 10.83 -3.81 13.81
CA ALA A 164 11.03 -3.48 12.41
C ALA A 164 12.52 -3.50 12.07
N VAL A 165 12.87 -4.23 11.03
CA VAL A 165 14.25 -4.41 10.56
C VAL A 165 14.39 -3.78 9.17
N VAL A 166 15.43 -2.97 8.99
CA VAL A 166 15.78 -2.33 7.72
C VAL A 166 17.23 -2.65 7.42
N GLN A 167 17.48 -3.33 6.29
CA GLN A 167 18.83 -3.75 5.89
C GLN A 167 19.58 -4.51 7.00
N GLY A 168 18.90 -5.40 7.71
CA GLY A 168 19.45 -6.21 8.78
C GLY A 168 19.64 -5.50 10.14
N GLU A 169 19.23 -4.24 10.27
CA GLU A 169 19.30 -3.49 11.53
C GLU A 169 17.91 -3.23 12.11
N VAL A 170 17.71 -3.53 13.38
CA VAL A 170 16.49 -3.16 14.12
C VAL A 170 16.39 -1.64 14.21
N LYS A 171 15.32 -1.07 13.66
CA LYS A 171 15.07 0.38 13.64
C LYS A 171 14.03 0.83 14.66
N GLY A 172 13.25 -0.07 15.20
CA GLY A 172 12.27 0.25 16.23
C GLY A 172 11.46 -0.95 16.67
N HIS A 173 10.80 -0.79 17.79
CA HIS A 173 9.87 -1.74 18.37
C HIS A 173 8.46 -1.16 18.26
N PHE A 174 7.52 -1.93 17.72
CA PHE A 174 6.18 -1.46 17.38
C PHE A 174 5.10 -2.30 18.04
N HIS A 175 4.02 -1.63 18.43
CA HIS A 175 2.76 -2.21 18.89
C HIS A 175 1.64 -1.72 17.96
N LEU A 176 0.79 -2.64 17.51
CA LEU A 176 -0.38 -2.36 16.68
C LEU A 176 -1.67 -2.62 17.46
#